data_91f7726399838af255543db30f57d78e
#
_entry.id   91f7726399838af255543db30f57d78e
#
_cell.length_a   1.000
_cell.length_b   1.000
_cell.length_c   1.000
_cell.angle_alpha   90.00
_cell.angle_beta   90.00
_cell.angle_gamma   90.00
#
_symmetry.space_group_name_H-M   'P 1'
#
loop_
_entity.id
_entity.type
_entity.pdbx_description
1 polymer ?
#
loop_
_entity_poly.entity_id
_entity_poly.type
_entity_poly.pdbx_seq_one_letter_code
_entity_poly.pdbx_strand_id
1 'polypeptide(L)'
;MKRKKEKKMKKCRTNLYKKAYVVYNKFNKGRLPDRGGYLMKKFATLMLALAMLISCAAIGMAEDITLDVIICQYGPKTNDWFTGTGMNGTSFVKKFEEANPGIKLNLEVVSWNDVYTVVSTRISNNNAPDILNLDSFADYANEGLLMPVKDYCPEELYNDFFPSFIEQSVIDGTVWAVPDLASARALYYNVDLLEAAGVEVPTTWAELEDVCQALVDFYGGDVYPWGIDMTTDEGQAAFAYYAWGNGGGFVDDEGNWTVNSDANVEAVEFAVDLYKKGYTNPNPATQTRYDLQDMFGAGKLAMVIAPNSLPTYIATKGYTDVNYAVADIPHNEGKTSSSVGVMDRIMAFKDDSAPDQAARNEAIGKFLTFFYDPENYVGWVSMEDFLPAVNSAVAALVEANPSFEAWLKVLDGCKFYPTAKTEWIDVKQGAAAVEQSALTGGDVKMLLDELQAKVAK
;
A
#
# COMPACT_ATOMS: atom_id res chain seq x y z
N MET A 1 -13.06 -9.30 35.29
CA MET A 1 -14.01 -8.19 35.51
C MET A 1 -15.37 -8.45 34.88
N LYS A 2 -15.51 -9.00 33.67
CA LYS A 2 -16.77 -9.32 32.96
C LYS A 2 -17.77 -10.16 33.78
N ARG A 3 -17.36 -11.28 34.40
CA ARG A 3 -18.22 -12.13 35.21
C ARG A 3 -18.87 -11.43 36.45
N LYS A 4 -18.22 -10.38 36.96
CA LYS A 4 -18.83 -9.56 38.07
C LYS A 4 -19.86 -8.58 37.53
N LYS A 5 -19.69 -8.01 36.34
CA LYS A 5 -20.67 -7.12 35.67
C LYS A 5 -21.94 -7.89 35.26
N GLU A 6 -21.80 -9.08 34.66
CA GLU A 6 -22.94 -9.93 34.29
C GLU A 6 -23.77 -10.40 35.51
N LYS A 7 -23.10 -10.82 36.59
CA LYS A 7 -23.79 -11.18 37.85
C LYS A 7 -24.52 -9.98 38.45
N LYS A 8 -23.96 -8.76 38.33
CA LYS A 8 -24.59 -7.53 38.81
C LYS A 8 -25.80 -7.15 37.96
N MET A 9 -25.72 -7.29 36.61
CA MET A 9 -26.83 -7.07 35.69
C MET A 9 -27.96 -8.10 35.87
N LYS A 10 -27.64 -9.41 35.96
CA LYS A 10 -28.68 -10.45 36.28
C LYS A 10 -29.37 -10.19 37.60
N LYS A 11 -28.65 -9.76 38.62
CA LYS A 11 -29.23 -9.43 39.94
C LYS A 11 -30.10 -8.16 39.89
N CYS A 12 -29.73 -7.18 39.06
CA CYS A 12 -30.53 -5.97 38.85
C CYS A 12 -31.84 -6.29 38.09
N ARG A 13 -31.75 -7.12 37.00
CA ARG A 13 -32.95 -7.60 36.29
C ARG A 13 -33.90 -8.36 37.15
N THR A 14 -33.41 -9.32 37.95
CA THR A 14 -34.28 -10.12 38.85
C THR A 14 -34.95 -9.26 39.93
N ASN A 15 -34.28 -8.22 40.42
CA ASN A 15 -34.86 -7.29 41.39
C ASN A 15 -35.90 -6.34 40.75
N LEU A 16 -35.72 -5.89 39.52
CA LEU A 16 -36.70 -5.08 38.79
C LEU A 16 -37.97 -5.88 38.50
N TYR A 17 -37.84 -7.13 38.03
CA TYR A 17 -39.00 -8.01 37.82
C TYR A 17 -39.75 -8.31 39.09
N LYS A 18 -39.05 -8.55 40.20
CA LYS A 18 -39.73 -8.75 41.53
C LYS A 18 -40.43 -7.50 41.98
N LYS A 19 -39.87 -6.31 41.81
CA LYS A 19 -40.53 -5.04 42.17
C LYS A 19 -41.74 -4.76 41.27
N ALA A 20 -41.67 -4.98 39.98
CA ALA A 20 -42.76 -4.82 39.03
C ALA A 20 -43.91 -5.80 39.34
N TYR A 21 -43.57 -7.07 39.63
CA TYR A 21 -44.56 -8.09 40.01
C TYR A 21 -45.25 -7.78 41.34
N VAL A 22 -44.56 -7.23 42.33
CA VAL A 22 -45.14 -6.80 43.61
C VAL A 22 -46.05 -5.60 43.42
N VAL A 23 -45.69 -4.64 42.59
CA VAL A 23 -46.53 -3.48 42.25
C VAL A 23 -47.77 -3.93 41.48
N TYR A 24 -47.65 -4.82 40.49
CA TYR A 24 -48.74 -5.41 39.73
C TYR A 24 -49.76 -6.13 40.67
N ASN A 25 -49.29 -6.95 41.63
CA ASN A 25 -50.14 -7.68 42.55
C ASN A 25 -50.78 -6.79 43.64
N LYS A 26 -50.11 -5.69 44.05
CA LYS A 26 -50.74 -4.69 44.97
C LYS A 26 -51.88 -3.95 44.29
N PHE A 27 -51.75 -3.64 42.98
CA PHE A 27 -52.81 -2.98 42.20
C PHE A 27 -54.04 -3.92 41.94
N ASN A 28 -53.80 -5.22 41.76
CA ASN A 28 -54.89 -6.18 41.48
C ASN A 28 -55.67 -6.64 42.70
N LYS A 29 -55.19 -6.34 43.90
CA LYS A 29 -55.94 -6.71 45.17
C LYS A 29 -56.82 -5.60 45.76
N GLY A 30 -56.79 -4.39 45.19
CA GLY A 30 -57.65 -3.28 45.60
C GLY A 30 -58.89 -3.20 44.72
N ARG A 31 -60.08 -3.48 45.26
CA ARG A 31 -61.39 -3.20 44.62
C ARG A 31 -61.54 -1.70 44.44
N LEU A 32 -61.44 -1.17 43.22
CA LEU A 32 -61.77 0.20 42.85
C LEU A 32 -62.99 0.22 41.90
N PRO A 33 -63.87 1.24 42.00
CA PRO A 33 -65.11 1.30 41.22
C PRO A 33 -64.88 1.48 39.72
N ASP A 34 -65.81 0.99 38.93
CA ASP A 34 -65.73 0.61 37.49
C ASP A 34 -65.47 1.68 36.42
N ARG A 35 -65.20 2.92 36.79
CA ARG A 35 -64.90 3.97 35.75
C ARG A 35 -63.45 4.40 35.62
N GLY A 36 -62.56 4.05 36.55
CA GLY A 36 -61.12 4.36 36.48
C GLY A 36 -60.25 3.23 35.89
N GLY A 37 -60.79 1.99 35.89
CA GLY A 37 -60.04 0.78 35.55
C GLY A 37 -59.58 0.71 34.08
N TYR A 38 -60.33 1.30 33.16
CA TYR A 38 -60.02 1.26 31.73
C TYR A 38 -58.86 2.22 31.35
N LEU A 39 -58.82 3.42 31.92
CA LEU A 39 -57.70 4.36 31.72
C LEU A 39 -56.41 3.85 32.38
N MET A 40 -56.49 3.28 33.60
CA MET A 40 -55.32 2.75 34.30
C MET A 40 -54.75 1.50 33.60
N LYS A 41 -55.60 0.63 33.03
CA LYS A 41 -55.15 -0.52 32.22
C LYS A 41 -54.44 -0.04 30.96
N LYS A 42 -54.94 0.97 30.26
CA LYS A 42 -54.28 1.58 29.12
C LYS A 42 -52.93 2.24 29.51
N PHE A 43 -52.89 2.92 30.66
CA PHE A 43 -51.65 3.53 31.16
C PHE A 43 -50.61 2.47 31.56
N ALA A 44 -51.03 1.38 32.21
CA ALA A 44 -50.15 0.27 32.56
C ALA A 44 -49.62 -0.48 31.32
N THR A 45 -50.49 -0.67 30.32
CA THR A 45 -50.08 -1.28 29.03
C THR A 45 -49.14 -0.35 28.25
N LEU A 46 -49.38 0.97 28.26
CA LEU A 46 -48.50 1.96 27.62
C LEU A 46 -47.14 2.04 28.33
N MET A 47 -47.11 1.99 29.66
CA MET A 47 -45.87 1.96 30.44
C MET A 47 -45.11 0.64 30.27
N LEU A 48 -45.82 -0.50 30.10
CA LEU A 48 -45.19 -1.78 29.79
C LEU A 48 -44.62 -1.80 28.36
N ALA A 49 -45.36 -1.22 27.39
CA ALA A 49 -44.90 -1.06 26.01
C ALA A 49 -43.69 -0.08 25.92
N LEU A 50 -43.75 1.02 26.69
CA LEU A 50 -42.62 1.96 26.79
C LEU A 50 -41.40 1.33 27.48
N ALA A 51 -41.60 0.51 28.51
CA ALA A 51 -40.55 -0.25 29.19
C ALA A 51 -39.97 -1.36 28.28
N MET A 52 -40.78 -1.98 27.41
CA MET A 52 -40.30 -2.90 26.38
C MET A 52 -39.56 -2.17 25.25
N LEU A 53 -40.02 -1.01 24.80
CA LEU A 53 -39.32 -0.16 23.86
C LEU A 53 -37.97 0.36 24.41
N ILE A 54 -37.92 0.75 25.67
CA ILE A 54 -36.69 1.15 26.37
C ILE A 54 -35.78 -0.07 26.61
N SER A 55 -36.32 -1.27 26.83
CA SER A 55 -35.50 -2.49 26.94
C SER A 55 -35.02 -3.01 25.58
N CYS A 56 -35.72 -2.71 24.49
CA CYS A 56 -35.21 -2.96 23.12
C CYS A 56 -34.18 -1.92 22.69
N ALA A 57 -34.27 -0.67 23.16
CA ALA A 57 -33.23 0.36 22.94
C ALA A 57 -31.98 0.17 23.82
N ALA A 58 -32.07 -0.68 24.86
CA ALA A 58 -30.95 -1.12 25.70
C ALA A 58 -30.34 -2.48 25.22
N ILE A 59 -30.66 -2.91 24.00
CA ILE A 59 -29.86 -3.95 23.29
C ILE A 59 -28.52 -3.30 23.02
N GLY A 60 -27.54 -3.68 23.80
CA GLY A 60 -26.17 -3.29 23.86
C GLY A 60 -25.74 -2.35 22.75
N MET A 61 -25.40 -1.13 23.08
CA MET A 61 -24.36 -0.46 22.30
C MET A 61 -23.16 -1.41 22.39
N ALA A 62 -22.95 -2.20 21.35
CA ALA A 62 -21.67 -2.88 21.17
C ALA A 62 -20.61 -1.76 21.29
N GLU A 63 -19.59 -2.01 22.07
CA GLU A 63 -18.46 -1.07 22.15
C GLU A 63 -17.96 -0.90 20.70
N ASP A 64 -17.79 0.33 20.23
CA ASP A 64 -17.31 0.60 18.89
C ASP A 64 -16.03 -0.22 18.63
N ILE A 65 -15.94 -0.86 17.46
CA ILE A 65 -14.74 -1.54 17.02
C ILE A 65 -13.82 -0.46 16.43
N THR A 66 -12.62 -0.32 16.97
CA THR A 66 -11.59 0.52 16.36
C THR A 66 -10.63 -0.36 15.60
N LEU A 67 -10.39 -0.04 14.33
CA LEU A 67 -9.36 -0.68 13.50
C LEU A 67 -8.17 0.26 13.39
N ASP A 68 -6.99 -0.25 13.73
CA ASP A 68 -5.71 0.41 13.50
C ASP A 68 -5.25 0.11 12.07
N VAL A 69 -5.12 1.16 11.24
CA VAL A 69 -4.83 1.04 9.81
C VAL A 69 -3.56 1.80 9.48
N ILE A 70 -2.63 1.17 8.78
CA ILE A 70 -1.44 1.82 8.21
C ILE A 70 -1.55 1.78 6.69
N ILE A 71 -1.44 2.96 6.06
CA ILE A 71 -1.36 3.15 4.61
C ILE A 71 -0.02 3.80 4.28
N CYS A 72 0.65 3.30 3.24
CA CYS A 72 1.87 3.92 2.73
C CYS A 72 1.58 5.24 2.02
N GLN A 73 2.53 6.18 2.10
CA GLN A 73 2.44 7.46 1.42
C GLN A 73 2.88 7.33 -0.03
N TYR A 74 1.94 7.42 -0.97
CA TYR A 74 2.20 7.30 -2.41
C TYR A 74 2.55 8.63 -3.09
N GLY A 75 2.05 9.72 -2.54
CA GLY A 75 2.30 11.04 -3.07
C GLY A 75 1.84 12.15 -2.12
N PRO A 76 1.92 13.42 -2.56
CA PRO A 76 1.63 14.57 -1.70
C PRO A 76 0.17 14.66 -1.25
N LYS A 77 -0.75 14.01 -1.97
CA LYS A 77 -2.19 14.04 -1.67
C LYS A 77 -2.66 12.90 -0.76
N THR A 78 -1.86 11.84 -0.59
CA THR A 78 -2.27 10.61 0.12
C THR A 78 -2.84 10.91 1.51
N ASN A 79 -2.12 11.66 2.33
CA ASN A 79 -2.56 11.96 3.69
C ASN A 79 -3.85 12.80 3.73
N ASP A 80 -3.98 13.79 2.84
CA ASP A 80 -5.17 14.64 2.78
C ASP A 80 -6.41 13.84 2.31
N TRP A 81 -6.23 12.88 1.43
CA TRP A 81 -7.32 12.01 0.96
C TRP A 81 -7.85 11.10 2.07
N PHE A 82 -6.96 10.45 2.83
CA PHE A 82 -7.36 9.53 3.89
C PHE A 82 -7.87 10.25 5.15
N THR A 83 -7.21 11.32 5.60
CA THR A 83 -7.45 11.93 6.91
C THR A 83 -7.84 13.41 6.87
N GLY A 84 -7.63 14.10 5.75
CA GLY A 84 -7.88 15.53 5.57
C GLY A 84 -9.22 15.85 4.90
N THR A 85 -9.17 16.55 3.80
CA THR A 85 -10.34 17.02 3.00
C THR A 85 -10.26 16.64 1.53
N GLY A 86 -9.22 15.91 1.12
CA GLY A 86 -8.92 15.56 -0.28
C GLY A 86 -9.98 14.72 -0.98
N MET A 87 -10.84 14.02 -0.22
CA MET A 87 -11.94 13.23 -0.76
C MET A 87 -13.20 14.10 -0.91
N ASN A 88 -13.20 15.02 -1.89
CA ASN A 88 -14.32 15.91 -2.19
C ASN A 88 -14.80 16.75 -0.97
N GLY A 89 -13.87 17.36 -0.23
CA GLY A 89 -14.16 18.19 0.93
C GLY A 89 -14.36 17.45 2.25
N THR A 90 -14.08 16.15 2.26
CA THR A 90 -14.08 15.29 3.45
C THR A 90 -12.89 14.32 3.39
N SER A 91 -12.80 13.35 4.29
CA SER A 91 -11.78 12.31 4.28
C SER A 91 -12.38 10.91 4.10
N PHE A 92 -11.55 9.97 3.66
CA PHE A 92 -11.92 8.56 3.61
C PHE A 92 -12.39 8.05 5.00
N VAL A 93 -11.61 8.32 6.05
CA VAL A 93 -11.94 7.95 7.43
C VAL A 93 -13.34 8.41 7.80
N LYS A 94 -13.65 9.69 7.57
CA LYS A 94 -14.95 10.26 7.93
C LYS A 94 -16.09 9.62 7.14
N LYS A 95 -15.95 9.47 5.82
CA LYS A 95 -16.98 8.80 4.99
C LYS A 95 -17.21 7.36 5.41
N PHE A 96 -16.11 6.62 5.69
CA PHE A 96 -16.21 5.23 6.16
C PHE A 96 -16.97 5.12 7.48
N GLU A 97 -16.64 5.95 8.48
CA GLU A 97 -17.28 5.94 9.79
C GLU A 97 -18.76 6.34 9.72
N GLU A 98 -19.09 7.28 8.83
CA GLU A 98 -20.50 7.67 8.58
C GLU A 98 -21.29 6.53 7.90
N ALA A 99 -20.68 5.79 6.98
CA ALA A 99 -21.29 4.64 6.30
C ALA A 99 -21.37 3.38 7.19
N ASN A 100 -20.50 3.25 8.20
CA ASN A 100 -20.35 2.07 9.04
C ASN A 100 -20.46 2.43 10.55
N PRO A 101 -21.63 2.84 11.04
CA PRO A 101 -21.80 3.20 12.45
C PRO A 101 -21.39 2.06 13.41
N GLY A 102 -20.56 2.38 14.40
CA GLY A 102 -20.00 1.41 15.35
C GLY A 102 -18.62 0.87 14.95
N ILE A 103 -18.05 1.33 13.82
CA ILE A 103 -16.66 1.07 13.44
C ILE A 103 -15.91 2.39 13.36
N LYS A 104 -14.73 2.45 13.96
CA LYS A 104 -13.82 3.60 13.94
C LYS A 104 -12.52 3.21 13.29
N LEU A 105 -11.88 4.17 12.59
CA LEU A 105 -10.55 3.99 12.02
C LEU A 105 -9.54 4.88 12.76
N ASN A 106 -8.50 4.26 13.29
CA ASN A 106 -7.27 4.93 13.66
C ASN A 106 -6.28 4.75 12.51
N LEU A 107 -6.41 5.61 11.48
CA LEU A 107 -5.65 5.50 10.25
C LEU A 107 -4.45 6.44 10.26
N GLU A 108 -3.27 5.86 10.01
CA GLU A 108 -1.99 6.54 9.90
C GLU A 108 -1.44 6.37 8.47
N VAL A 109 -0.96 7.47 7.87
CA VAL A 109 -0.21 7.46 6.60
C VAL A 109 1.27 7.56 6.93
N VAL A 110 2.06 6.57 6.49
CA VAL A 110 3.48 6.44 6.82
C VAL A 110 4.31 6.46 5.53
N SER A 111 5.46 7.15 5.56
CA SER A 111 6.36 7.20 4.41
C SER A 111 6.94 5.82 4.08
N TRP A 112 7.28 5.57 2.82
CA TRP A 112 7.95 4.34 2.38
C TRP A 112 9.31 4.12 3.05
N ASN A 113 10.02 5.21 3.41
CA ASN A 113 11.30 5.13 4.12
C ASN A 113 11.15 4.64 5.58
N ASP A 114 10.00 4.86 6.20
CA ASP A 114 9.79 4.61 7.64
C ASP A 114 8.90 3.39 7.92
N VAL A 115 8.04 3.00 6.98
CA VAL A 115 6.96 2.03 7.24
C VAL A 115 7.46 0.69 7.78
N TYR A 116 8.56 0.16 7.27
CA TYR A 116 9.13 -1.11 7.76
C TYR A 116 9.57 -1.01 9.22
N THR A 117 10.19 0.12 9.59
CA THR A 117 10.62 0.38 10.98
C THR A 117 9.42 0.57 11.90
N VAL A 118 8.41 1.31 11.46
CA VAL A 118 7.16 1.52 12.21
C VAL A 118 6.45 0.19 12.46
N VAL A 119 6.25 -0.61 11.40
CA VAL A 119 5.54 -1.90 11.51
C VAL A 119 6.30 -2.88 12.38
N SER A 120 7.61 -3.06 12.18
CA SER A 120 8.44 -3.97 13.01
C SER A 120 8.44 -3.55 14.48
N THR A 121 8.48 -2.25 14.77
CA THR A 121 8.38 -1.71 16.13
C THR A 121 7.03 -2.02 16.76
N ARG A 122 5.93 -1.83 16.02
CA ARG A 122 4.58 -2.16 16.51
C ARG A 122 4.42 -3.64 16.79
N ILE A 123 4.87 -4.52 15.88
CA ILE A 123 4.85 -5.98 16.06
C ILE A 123 5.64 -6.38 17.32
N SER A 124 6.87 -5.87 17.48
CA SER A 124 7.73 -6.15 18.65
C SER A 124 7.09 -5.72 19.98
N ASN A 125 6.21 -4.74 19.96
CA ASN A 125 5.46 -4.27 21.13
C ASN A 125 4.08 -4.93 21.28
N ASN A 126 3.78 -6.01 20.55
CA ASN A 126 2.47 -6.67 20.51
C ASN A 126 1.32 -5.70 20.19
N ASN A 127 1.55 -4.76 19.28
CA ASN A 127 0.61 -3.75 18.82
C ASN A 127 0.63 -3.67 17.28
N ALA A 128 0.61 -4.82 16.61
CA ALA A 128 0.49 -4.88 15.15
C ALA A 128 -0.75 -4.09 14.68
N PRO A 129 -0.73 -3.47 13.49
CA PRO A 129 -1.94 -2.88 12.93
C PRO A 129 -2.99 -3.95 12.65
N ASP A 130 -4.26 -3.57 12.59
CA ASP A 130 -5.32 -4.46 12.11
C ASP A 130 -5.22 -4.66 10.59
N ILE A 131 -4.95 -3.58 9.88
CA ILE A 131 -4.83 -3.52 8.43
C ILE A 131 -3.53 -2.79 8.07
N LEU A 132 -2.76 -3.39 7.17
CA LEU A 132 -1.53 -2.83 6.64
C LEU A 132 -1.59 -2.80 5.11
N ASN A 133 -1.31 -1.64 4.52
CA ASN A 133 -0.96 -1.53 3.12
C ASN A 133 0.57 -1.53 2.97
N LEU A 134 1.10 -2.50 2.21
CA LEU A 134 2.54 -2.66 1.99
C LEU A 134 2.79 -3.55 0.76
N ASP A 135 3.99 -3.49 0.18
CA ASP A 135 4.43 -4.36 -0.92
C ASP A 135 4.77 -5.80 -0.45
N SER A 136 5.25 -5.96 0.78
CA SER A 136 5.76 -7.21 1.34
C SER A 136 4.80 -7.82 2.36
N PHE A 137 4.66 -9.15 2.33
CA PHE A 137 3.74 -9.87 3.21
C PHE A 137 4.26 -11.24 3.67
N ALA A 138 5.24 -11.82 2.96
CA ALA A 138 5.64 -13.23 3.14
C ALA A 138 6.20 -13.51 4.54
N ASP A 139 7.04 -12.62 5.08
CA ASP A 139 7.61 -12.79 6.41
C ASP A 139 6.52 -12.80 7.48
N TYR A 140 5.57 -11.86 7.40
CA TYR A 140 4.44 -11.78 8.34
C TYR A 140 3.53 -13.03 8.24
N ALA A 141 3.33 -13.57 7.02
CA ALA A 141 2.56 -14.79 6.82
C ALA A 141 3.26 -16.00 7.43
N ASN A 142 4.57 -16.15 7.19
CA ASN A 142 5.38 -17.27 7.69
C ASN A 142 5.57 -17.22 9.22
N GLU A 143 5.63 -16.05 9.82
CA GLU A 143 5.62 -15.86 11.27
C GLU A 143 4.23 -16.10 11.89
N GLY A 144 3.21 -16.37 11.06
CA GLY A 144 1.85 -16.64 11.51
C GLY A 144 1.11 -15.40 12.04
N LEU A 145 1.56 -14.20 11.68
CA LEU A 145 0.97 -12.93 12.11
C LEU A 145 -0.25 -12.52 11.29
N LEU A 146 -0.35 -12.98 10.03
CA LEU A 146 -1.46 -12.61 9.14
C LEU A 146 -2.66 -13.55 9.26
N MET A 147 -3.83 -13.03 8.91
CA MET A 147 -5.03 -13.80 8.67
C MET A 147 -5.12 -14.18 7.18
N PRO A 148 -5.55 -15.41 6.85
CA PRO A 148 -5.90 -15.76 5.47
C PRO A 148 -6.99 -14.82 4.93
N VAL A 149 -6.87 -14.40 3.67
CA VAL A 149 -7.83 -13.47 3.02
C VAL A 149 -9.27 -13.95 3.10
N LYS A 150 -9.51 -15.26 2.98
CA LYS A 150 -10.84 -15.88 3.07
C LYS A 150 -11.56 -15.64 4.41
N ASP A 151 -10.82 -15.28 5.47
CA ASP A 151 -11.40 -15.11 6.81
C ASP A 151 -11.97 -13.69 7.02
N TYR A 152 -11.64 -12.73 6.12
CA TYR A 152 -12.06 -11.34 6.26
C TYR A 152 -12.50 -10.66 4.94
N CYS A 153 -12.07 -11.14 3.76
CA CYS A 153 -12.46 -10.56 2.48
C CYS A 153 -13.78 -11.14 1.98
N PRO A 154 -14.80 -10.32 1.65
CA PRO A 154 -16.04 -10.79 1.05
C PRO A 154 -15.79 -11.48 -0.31
N GLU A 155 -16.49 -12.59 -0.56
CA GLU A 155 -16.32 -13.40 -1.78
C GLU A 155 -16.58 -12.60 -3.07
N GLU A 156 -17.56 -11.70 -3.06
CA GLU A 156 -17.88 -10.86 -4.21
C GLU A 156 -16.70 -9.94 -4.58
N LEU A 157 -16.09 -9.29 -3.58
CA LEU A 157 -14.90 -8.48 -3.78
C LEU A 157 -13.70 -9.33 -4.20
N TYR A 158 -13.51 -10.50 -3.56
CA TYR A 158 -12.40 -11.40 -3.93
C TYR A 158 -12.43 -11.79 -5.41
N ASN A 159 -13.61 -12.04 -5.97
CA ASN A 159 -13.79 -12.41 -7.37
C ASN A 159 -13.62 -11.24 -8.36
N ASP A 160 -13.56 -9.99 -7.88
CA ASP A 160 -13.33 -8.82 -8.71
C ASP A 160 -11.86 -8.49 -8.92
N PHE A 161 -10.95 -9.02 -8.09
CA PHE A 161 -9.51 -8.82 -8.29
C PHE A 161 -9.00 -9.51 -9.55
N PHE A 162 -7.92 -8.98 -10.14
CA PHE A 162 -7.21 -9.66 -11.20
C PHE A 162 -6.59 -10.96 -10.67
N PRO A 163 -6.89 -12.14 -11.28
CA PRO A 163 -6.35 -13.41 -10.81
C PRO A 163 -4.82 -13.44 -10.76
N SER A 164 -4.13 -12.87 -11.75
CA SER A 164 -2.67 -12.78 -11.81
C SER A 164 -2.07 -12.00 -10.63
N PHE A 165 -2.81 -11.04 -10.06
CA PHE A 165 -2.37 -10.30 -8.88
C PHE A 165 -2.59 -11.09 -7.59
N ILE A 166 -3.72 -11.78 -7.49
CA ILE A 166 -3.98 -12.68 -6.34
C ILE A 166 -2.93 -13.79 -6.26
N GLU A 167 -2.54 -14.38 -7.39
CA GLU A 167 -1.54 -15.44 -7.45
C GLU A 167 -0.19 -15.02 -6.83
N GLN A 168 0.18 -13.76 -6.93
CA GLN A 168 1.41 -13.22 -6.33
C GLN A 168 1.33 -13.04 -4.79
N SER A 169 0.17 -13.27 -4.19
CA SER A 169 -0.04 -13.22 -2.74
C SER A 169 -0.29 -14.59 -2.12
N VAL A 170 0.03 -15.67 -2.87
CA VAL A 170 -0.17 -17.06 -2.45
C VAL A 170 1.13 -17.63 -1.88
N ILE A 171 1.05 -18.21 -0.67
CA ILE A 171 2.08 -19.08 -0.09
C ILE A 171 1.38 -20.36 0.36
N ASP A 172 1.89 -21.52 -0.07
CA ASP A 172 1.37 -22.86 0.25
C ASP A 172 -0.15 -22.98 0.01
N GLY A 173 -0.63 -22.43 -1.11
CA GLY A 173 -2.03 -22.49 -1.52
C GLY A 173 -2.96 -21.57 -0.73
N THR A 174 -2.44 -20.73 0.16
CA THR A 174 -3.20 -19.77 0.95
C THR A 174 -2.92 -18.35 0.45
N VAL A 175 -3.99 -17.57 0.20
CA VAL A 175 -3.89 -16.13 -0.11
C VAL A 175 -3.79 -15.35 1.20
N TRP A 176 -2.74 -14.53 1.35
CA TRP A 176 -2.44 -13.81 2.58
C TRP A 176 -2.70 -12.31 2.52
N ALA A 177 -2.78 -11.74 1.31
CA ALA A 177 -3.05 -10.34 1.09
C ALA A 177 -3.90 -10.14 -0.17
N VAL A 178 -4.68 -9.05 -0.24
CA VAL A 178 -5.35 -8.63 -1.45
C VAL A 178 -4.54 -7.53 -2.15
N PRO A 179 -4.53 -7.49 -3.51
CA PRO A 179 -3.82 -6.43 -4.23
C PRO A 179 -4.52 -5.09 -4.01
N ASP A 180 -3.76 -4.04 -3.69
CA ASP A 180 -4.28 -2.68 -3.56
C ASP A 180 -4.25 -1.95 -4.90
N LEU A 181 -3.05 -1.69 -5.39
CA LEU A 181 -2.78 -0.99 -6.64
C LEU A 181 -1.49 -1.50 -7.25
N ALA A 182 -1.29 -1.18 -8.53
CA ALA A 182 -0.06 -1.50 -9.23
C ALA A 182 0.53 -0.27 -9.90
N SER A 183 1.80 -0.34 -10.26
CA SER A 183 2.49 0.61 -11.12
C SER A 183 3.49 -0.10 -12.01
N ALA A 184 3.78 0.51 -13.17
CA ALA A 184 4.85 0.07 -14.06
C ALA A 184 5.89 1.18 -14.18
N ARG A 185 7.14 0.80 -14.40
CA ARG A 185 8.25 1.73 -14.57
C ARG A 185 8.61 1.86 -16.04
N ALA A 186 9.03 3.06 -16.45
CA ALA A 186 9.60 3.31 -17.77
C ALA A 186 10.65 4.40 -17.69
N LEU A 187 11.45 4.55 -18.75
CA LEU A 187 12.33 5.70 -18.91
C LEU A 187 11.50 6.92 -19.31
N TYR A 188 11.55 7.97 -18.49
CA TYR A 188 11.10 9.31 -18.86
C TYR A 188 12.31 10.16 -19.25
N TYR A 189 12.21 10.87 -20.35
CA TYR A 189 13.27 11.78 -20.81
C TYR A 189 12.69 13.14 -21.20
N ASN A 190 13.44 14.20 -20.91
CA ASN A 190 13.10 15.55 -21.31
C ASN A 190 13.50 15.78 -22.76
N VAL A 191 12.50 15.90 -23.65
CA VAL A 191 12.69 16.01 -25.10
C VAL A 191 13.53 17.25 -25.45
N ASP A 192 13.21 18.40 -24.84
CA ASP A 192 13.88 19.66 -25.15
C ASP A 192 15.38 19.62 -24.75
N LEU A 193 15.70 18.94 -23.63
CA LEU A 193 17.09 18.82 -23.19
C LEU A 193 17.92 17.90 -24.10
N LEU A 194 17.34 16.77 -24.55
CA LEU A 194 18.03 15.86 -25.46
C LEU A 194 18.19 16.49 -26.84
N GLU A 195 17.13 17.08 -27.40
CA GLU A 195 17.18 17.77 -28.70
C GLU A 195 18.19 18.91 -28.71
N ALA A 196 18.25 19.75 -27.66
CA ALA A 196 19.20 20.85 -27.56
C ALA A 196 20.66 20.36 -27.56
N ALA A 197 20.95 19.22 -26.93
CA ALA A 197 22.25 18.58 -26.93
C ALA A 197 22.53 17.77 -28.20
N GLY A 198 21.54 17.59 -29.08
CA GLY A 198 21.68 16.87 -30.36
C GLY A 198 21.82 15.36 -30.17
N VAL A 199 21.22 14.77 -29.13
CA VAL A 199 21.29 13.35 -28.83
C VAL A 199 19.89 12.71 -28.90
N GLU A 200 19.86 11.41 -29.23
CA GLU A 200 18.65 10.58 -29.21
C GLU A 200 18.49 9.87 -27.85
N VAL A 201 17.28 9.37 -27.56
CA VAL A 201 17.06 8.58 -26.37
C VAL A 201 17.81 7.25 -26.42
N PRO A 202 18.58 6.88 -25.35
CA PRO A 202 19.38 5.66 -25.37
C PRO A 202 18.52 4.40 -25.19
N THR A 203 18.90 3.31 -25.86
CA THR A 203 18.30 1.98 -25.74
C THR A 203 19.22 0.97 -25.06
N THR A 204 20.55 1.20 -25.18
CA THR A 204 21.59 0.36 -24.57
C THR A 204 22.39 1.12 -23.51
N TRP A 205 23.13 0.38 -22.69
CA TRP A 205 24.02 0.99 -21.69
C TRP A 205 25.16 1.79 -22.35
N ALA A 206 25.69 1.31 -23.45
CA ALA A 206 26.74 2.05 -24.20
C ALA A 206 26.19 3.38 -24.74
N GLU A 207 25.00 3.35 -25.35
CA GLU A 207 24.32 4.59 -25.78
C GLU A 207 24.01 5.52 -24.62
N LEU A 208 23.60 4.96 -23.46
CA LEU A 208 23.34 5.76 -22.25
C LEU A 208 24.59 6.49 -21.78
N GLU A 209 25.75 5.84 -21.76
CA GLU A 209 27.03 6.50 -21.43
C GLU A 209 27.37 7.62 -22.41
N ASP A 210 27.24 7.36 -23.73
CA ASP A 210 27.51 8.36 -24.76
C ASP A 210 26.58 9.57 -24.65
N VAL A 211 25.29 9.35 -24.41
CA VAL A 211 24.27 10.39 -24.19
C VAL A 211 24.58 11.19 -22.92
N CYS A 212 24.93 10.51 -21.84
CA CYS A 212 25.29 11.17 -20.58
C CYS A 212 26.51 12.06 -20.75
N GLN A 213 27.57 11.58 -21.43
CA GLN A 213 28.73 12.38 -21.68
C GLN A 213 28.41 13.62 -22.52
N ALA A 214 27.64 13.47 -23.61
CA ALA A 214 27.22 14.59 -24.44
C ALA A 214 26.40 15.65 -23.67
N LEU A 215 25.52 15.21 -22.79
CA LEU A 215 24.72 16.10 -21.91
C LEU A 215 25.63 16.84 -20.91
N VAL A 216 26.61 16.17 -20.30
CA VAL A 216 27.60 16.82 -19.43
C VAL A 216 28.40 17.86 -20.19
N ASP A 217 28.88 17.53 -21.37
CA ASP A 217 29.69 18.44 -22.23
C ASP A 217 28.86 19.67 -22.66
N PHE A 218 27.56 19.47 -22.94
CA PHE A 218 26.67 20.55 -23.40
C PHE A 218 26.21 21.46 -22.26
N TYR A 219 25.78 20.89 -21.14
CA TYR A 219 25.18 21.66 -20.02
C TYR A 219 26.18 22.06 -18.92
N GLY A 220 27.40 21.50 -18.92
CA GLY A 220 28.47 21.89 -18.00
C GLY A 220 28.11 21.71 -16.50
N GLY A 221 27.18 20.78 -16.19
CA GLY A 221 26.73 20.51 -14.82
C GLY A 221 25.47 21.29 -14.37
N ASP A 222 24.89 22.12 -15.24
CA ASP A 222 23.60 22.79 -14.95
C ASP A 222 22.39 21.83 -14.99
N VAL A 223 22.54 20.71 -15.69
CA VAL A 223 21.57 19.60 -15.82
C VAL A 223 22.31 18.30 -15.56
N TYR A 224 21.70 17.45 -14.73
CA TYR A 224 22.16 16.07 -14.52
C TYR A 224 21.62 15.17 -15.63
N PRO A 225 22.45 14.34 -16.29
CA PRO A 225 21.98 13.46 -17.36
C PRO A 225 20.99 12.41 -16.91
N TRP A 226 21.27 11.71 -15.79
CA TRP A 226 20.61 10.49 -15.37
C TRP A 226 20.25 10.50 -13.88
N GLY A 227 19.03 10.08 -13.52
CA GLY A 227 18.57 9.99 -12.13
C GLY A 227 18.64 8.57 -11.60
N ILE A 228 19.33 8.39 -10.46
CA ILE A 228 19.38 7.12 -9.73
C ILE A 228 18.96 7.35 -8.27
N ASP A 229 18.03 6.55 -7.78
CA ASP A 229 17.66 6.47 -6.36
C ASP A 229 18.16 5.15 -5.78
N MET A 230 19.16 5.22 -4.90
CA MET A 230 19.72 4.09 -4.14
C MET A 230 19.34 4.19 -2.65
N THR A 231 18.24 4.87 -2.31
CA THR A 231 17.71 4.93 -0.95
C THR A 231 16.93 3.67 -0.60
N THR A 232 16.43 3.58 0.63
CA THR A 232 15.53 2.48 1.04
C THR A 232 14.17 2.52 0.38
N ASP A 233 13.79 3.63 -0.26
CA ASP A 233 12.55 3.76 -1.03
C ASP A 233 12.60 2.97 -2.35
N GLU A 234 13.60 3.24 -3.20
CA GLU A 234 13.69 2.67 -4.56
C GLU A 234 15.01 1.89 -4.86
N GLY A 235 15.91 1.69 -3.88
CA GLY A 235 17.18 1.01 -4.13
C GLY A 235 16.98 -0.40 -4.72
N GLN A 236 15.97 -1.16 -4.27
CA GLN A 236 15.65 -2.45 -4.90
C GLN A 236 15.18 -2.31 -6.35
N ALA A 237 14.57 -1.18 -6.71
CA ALA A 237 14.17 -0.91 -8.08
C ALA A 237 15.38 -0.52 -8.93
N ALA A 238 16.28 0.32 -8.40
CA ALA A 238 17.55 0.62 -9.04
C ALA A 238 18.32 -0.68 -9.34
N PHE A 239 18.50 -1.55 -8.35
CA PHE A 239 19.08 -2.88 -8.55
C PHE A 239 18.37 -3.67 -9.66
N ALA A 240 17.03 -3.71 -9.64
CA ALA A 240 16.24 -4.48 -10.60
C ALA A 240 16.41 -3.99 -12.04
N TYR A 241 16.42 -2.66 -12.28
CA TYR A 241 16.55 -2.10 -13.63
C TYR A 241 17.83 -2.57 -14.31
N TYR A 242 18.95 -2.50 -13.59
CA TYR A 242 20.23 -2.91 -14.15
C TYR A 242 20.38 -4.44 -14.14
N ALA A 243 20.02 -5.14 -13.08
CA ALA A 243 20.13 -6.59 -12.99
C ALA A 243 19.33 -7.28 -14.10
N TRP A 244 18.05 -6.94 -14.26
CA TRP A 244 17.21 -7.53 -15.30
C TRP A 244 17.61 -7.09 -16.70
N GLY A 245 18.02 -5.83 -16.87
CA GLY A 245 18.58 -5.32 -18.13
C GLY A 245 19.91 -5.96 -18.51
N ASN A 246 20.57 -6.69 -17.61
CA ASN A 246 21.79 -7.47 -17.84
C ASN A 246 21.56 -8.99 -17.86
N GLY A 247 20.33 -9.44 -17.75
CA GLY A 247 19.97 -10.86 -17.72
C GLY A 247 20.20 -11.54 -16.36
N GLY A 248 20.42 -10.77 -15.30
CA GLY A 248 20.42 -11.21 -13.91
C GLY A 248 19.04 -11.07 -13.26
N GLY A 249 19.01 -10.92 -11.94
CA GLY A 249 17.78 -10.74 -11.16
C GLY A 249 17.93 -11.21 -9.72
N PHE A 250 16.81 -11.26 -9.02
CA PHE A 250 16.79 -11.65 -7.60
C PHE A 250 16.81 -13.18 -7.42
N VAL A 251 16.10 -13.91 -8.29
CA VAL A 251 15.95 -15.36 -8.25
C VAL A 251 16.13 -15.97 -9.62
N ASP A 252 16.51 -17.26 -9.66
CA ASP A 252 16.49 -18.10 -10.88
C ASP A 252 15.09 -18.65 -11.20
N ASP A 253 14.96 -19.40 -12.28
CA ASP A 253 13.70 -20.01 -12.73
C ASP A 253 13.17 -21.07 -11.74
N GLU A 254 14.03 -21.64 -10.91
CA GLU A 254 13.68 -22.57 -9.82
C GLU A 254 13.29 -21.81 -8.53
N GLY A 255 13.41 -20.48 -8.52
CA GLY A 255 13.08 -19.64 -7.40
C GLY A 255 14.16 -19.55 -6.32
N ASN A 256 15.40 -19.98 -6.56
CA ASN A 256 16.50 -19.79 -5.62
C ASN A 256 17.03 -18.37 -5.69
N TRP A 257 17.47 -17.83 -4.57
CA TRP A 257 18.13 -16.52 -4.53
C TRP A 257 19.44 -16.55 -5.34
N THR A 258 19.63 -15.57 -6.24
CA THR A 258 20.79 -15.42 -7.11
C THR A 258 21.31 -13.98 -7.13
N VAL A 259 21.15 -13.26 -6.01
CA VAL A 259 21.49 -11.84 -5.93
C VAL A 259 22.97 -11.55 -6.19
N ASN A 260 23.86 -12.53 -6.03
CA ASN A 260 25.29 -12.42 -6.24
C ASN A 260 25.78 -12.95 -7.60
N SER A 261 24.88 -13.15 -8.56
CA SER A 261 25.27 -13.57 -9.92
C SER A 261 26.25 -12.57 -10.57
N ASP A 262 27.11 -13.04 -11.47
CA ASP A 262 28.06 -12.17 -12.16
C ASP A 262 27.36 -11.07 -12.96
N ALA A 263 26.16 -11.37 -13.50
CA ALA A 263 25.33 -10.38 -14.19
C ALA A 263 24.85 -9.26 -13.24
N ASN A 264 24.53 -9.58 -11.99
CA ASN A 264 24.13 -8.60 -10.98
C ASN A 264 25.34 -7.77 -10.50
N VAL A 265 26.51 -8.40 -10.35
CA VAL A 265 27.75 -7.67 -10.01
C VAL A 265 28.04 -6.60 -11.09
N GLU A 266 28.07 -7.00 -12.36
CA GLU A 266 28.27 -6.09 -13.49
C GLU A 266 27.21 -4.98 -13.53
N ALA A 267 25.96 -5.31 -13.22
CA ALA A 267 24.85 -4.35 -13.20
C ALA A 267 25.03 -3.26 -12.12
N VAL A 268 25.40 -3.65 -10.91
CA VAL A 268 25.66 -2.68 -9.81
C VAL A 268 26.90 -1.87 -10.09
N GLU A 269 27.98 -2.50 -10.60
CA GLU A 269 29.20 -1.80 -11.01
C GLU A 269 28.92 -0.75 -12.09
N PHE A 270 28.10 -1.07 -13.09
CA PHE A 270 27.68 -0.12 -14.13
C PHE A 270 26.94 1.08 -13.52
N ALA A 271 25.94 0.86 -12.68
CA ALA A 271 25.18 1.94 -12.02
C ALA A 271 26.09 2.86 -11.17
N VAL A 272 27.04 2.26 -10.44
CA VAL A 272 28.02 2.99 -9.63
C VAL A 272 29.03 3.75 -10.52
N ASP A 273 29.39 3.21 -11.68
CA ASP A 273 30.29 3.87 -12.61
C ASP A 273 29.65 5.08 -13.30
N LEU A 274 28.35 5.05 -13.58
CA LEU A 274 27.62 6.26 -14.02
C LEU A 274 27.74 7.39 -12.97
N TYR A 275 27.62 7.07 -11.69
CA TYR A 275 27.84 8.04 -10.62
C TYR A 275 29.29 8.55 -10.56
N LYS A 276 30.29 7.66 -10.60
CA LYS A 276 31.70 8.03 -10.56
C LYS A 276 32.12 8.90 -11.75
N LYS A 277 31.50 8.72 -12.91
CA LYS A 277 31.67 9.55 -14.11
C LYS A 277 30.97 10.91 -13.99
N GLY A 278 30.18 11.16 -12.98
CA GLY A 278 29.42 12.41 -12.76
C GLY A 278 28.18 12.53 -13.64
N TYR A 279 27.64 11.42 -14.12
CA TYR A 279 26.45 11.38 -14.98
C TYR A 279 25.14 11.42 -14.24
N THR A 280 25.16 11.26 -12.90
CA THR A 280 23.95 11.12 -12.12
C THR A 280 23.71 12.34 -11.20
N ASN A 281 22.54 12.35 -10.55
CA ASN A 281 22.27 13.24 -9.41
C ASN A 281 23.37 13.11 -8.34
N PRO A 282 23.63 14.20 -7.56
CA PRO A 282 24.84 14.26 -6.72
C PRO A 282 24.85 13.33 -5.51
N ASN A 283 23.69 12.89 -5.04
CA ASN A 283 23.57 12.12 -3.79
C ASN A 283 22.59 10.93 -3.94
N PRO A 284 22.88 9.91 -4.75
CA PRO A 284 21.97 8.78 -4.99
C PRO A 284 21.59 8.02 -3.71
N ALA A 285 22.45 7.99 -2.71
CA ALA A 285 22.20 7.33 -1.43
C ALA A 285 21.19 8.05 -0.52
N THR A 286 20.83 9.29 -0.81
CA THR A 286 19.97 10.13 0.05
C THR A 286 18.92 10.93 -0.70
N GLN A 287 19.04 11.10 -2.00
CA GLN A 287 18.02 11.70 -2.85
C GLN A 287 17.01 10.63 -3.25
N THR A 288 15.80 10.82 -2.80
CA THR A 288 14.70 9.88 -3.03
C THR A 288 14.12 10.02 -4.44
N ARG A 289 13.32 9.07 -4.84
CA ARG A 289 12.49 9.13 -6.04
C ARG A 289 11.76 10.47 -6.18
N TYR A 290 11.23 11.01 -5.09
CA TYR A 290 10.53 12.30 -5.10
C TYR A 290 11.45 13.47 -5.41
N ASP A 291 12.69 13.45 -4.89
CA ASP A 291 13.70 14.47 -5.22
C ASP A 291 14.07 14.42 -6.72
N LEU A 292 14.20 13.21 -7.28
CA LEU A 292 14.47 13.03 -8.70
C LEU A 292 13.31 13.48 -9.59
N GLN A 293 12.08 13.20 -9.18
CA GLN A 293 10.87 13.64 -9.88
C GLN A 293 10.74 15.17 -9.84
N ASP A 294 11.07 15.81 -8.71
CA ASP A 294 11.14 17.28 -8.60
C ASP A 294 12.24 17.86 -9.48
N MET A 295 13.42 17.23 -9.52
CA MET A 295 14.54 17.66 -10.42
C MET A 295 14.15 17.51 -11.89
N PHE A 296 13.48 16.43 -12.27
CA PHE A 296 13.00 16.21 -13.63
C PHE A 296 11.95 17.25 -14.03
N GLY A 297 10.93 17.46 -13.18
CA GLY A 297 9.89 18.47 -13.39
C GLY A 297 10.45 19.89 -13.51
N ALA A 298 11.52 20.20 -12.76
CA ALA A 298 12.20 21.49 -12.80
C ALA A 298 13.19 21.64 -13.99
N GLY A 299 13.31 20.62 -14.88
CA GLY A 299 14.28 20.63 -16.01
C GLY A 299 15.73 20.57 -15.56
N LYS A 300 16.03 20.00 -14.39
CA LYS A 300 17.37 19.83 -13.82
C LYS A 300 17.90 18.40 -13.97
N LEU A 301 17.08 17.49 -14.47
CA LEU A 301 17.39 16.10 -14.73
C LEU A 301 16.88 15.75 -16.12
N ALA A 302 17.73 15.22 -16.97
CA ALA A 302 17.38 14.94 -18.37
C ALA A 302 16.61 13.62 -18.53
N MET A 303 17.01 12.59 -17.79
CA MET A 303 16.44 11.23 -17.89
C MET A 303 16.25 10.62 -16.49
N VAL A 304 15.14 9.90 -16.30
CA VAL A 304 14.83 9.19 -15.04
C VAL A 304 13.94 7.98 -15.29
N ILE A 305 14.22 6.87 -14.63
CA ILE A 305 13.27 5.76 -14.58
C ILE A 305 12.25 6.07 -13.47
N ALA A 306 10.98 6.11 -13.84
CA ALA A 306 9.93 6.54 -12.91
C ALA A 306 8.63 5.75 -13.15
N PRO A 307 7.70 5.74 -12.16
CA PRO A 307 6.40 5.11 -12.31
C PRO A 307 5.49 5.87 -13.29
N ASN A 308 4.48 5.17 -13.78
CA ASN A 308 3.41 5.75 -14.60
C ASN A 308 2.69 6.94 -13.95
N SER A 309 2.82 7.12 -12.64
CA SER A 309 2.28 8.26 -11.87
C SER A 309 3.12 9.54 -11.96
N LEU A 310 4.32 9.53 -12.59
CA LEU A 310 5.18 10.71 -12.69
C LEU A 310 4.45 11.94 -13.30
N PRO A 311 3.66 11.82 -14.38
CA PRO A 311 2.95 12.96 -14.96
C PRO A 311 2.05 13.70 -13.96
N THR A 312 1.26 12.96 -13.21
CA THR A 312 0.37 13.52 -12.17
C THR A 312 1.15 14.10 -11.01
N TYR A 313 2.25 13.46 -10.61
CA TYR A 313 3.13 13.99 -9.56
C TYR A 313 3.69 15.36 -9.94
N ILE A 314 4.38 15.49 -11.08
CA ILE A 314 5.00 16.76 -11.51
C ILE A 314 3.95 17.86 -11.75
N ALA A 315 2.79 17.51 -12.33
CA ALA A 315 1.69 18.47 -12.51
C ALA A 315 1.13 18.96 -11.16
N THR A 316 0.97 18.08 -10.17
CA THR A 316 0.51 18.43 -8.81
C THR A 316 1.49 19.37 -8.10
N LYS A 317 2.79 19.22 -8.38
CA LYS A 317 3.85 20.12 -7.87
C LYS A 317 3.96 21.45 -8.64
N GLY A 318 3.21 21.61 -9.73
CA GLY A 318 3.20 22.83 -10.54
C GLY A 318 4.25 22.87 -11.64
N TYR A 319 4.91 21.75 -11.94
CA TYR A 319 5.83 21.64 -13.08
C TYR A 319 5.05 21.36 -14.36
N THR A 320 4.59 22.40 -15.05
CA THR A 320 3.73 22.30 -16.24
C THR A 320 4.46 22.45 -17.57
N ASP A 321 5.73 22.88 -17.54
CA ASP A 321 6.48 23.29 -18.73
C ASP A 321 7.50 22.23 -19.19
N VAL A 322 7.58 21.09 -18.51
CA VAL A 322 8.47 20.00 -18.92
C VAL A 322 7.87 19.24 -20.11
N ASN A 323 8.59 19.29 -21.26
CA ASN A 323 8.26 18.50 -22.45
C ASN A 323 8.96 17.15 -22.33
N TYR A 324 8.22 16.07 -22.10
CA TYR A 324 8.77 14.74 -21.87
C TYR A 324 8.15 13.70 -22.80
N ALA A 325 8.88 12.61 -22.99
CA ALA A 325 8.38 11.39 -23.60
C ALA A 325 8.81 10.17 -22.79
N VAL A 326 8.29 9.01 -23.17
CA VAL A 326 8.49 7.73 -22.48
C VAL A 326 9.16 6.75 -23.45
N ALA A 327 10.10 5.98 -22.94
CA ALA A 327 10.82 4.94 -23.69
C ALA A 327 11.07 3.69 -22.84
N ASP A 328 11.54 2.63 -23.49
CA ASP A 328 12.00 1.43 -22.80
C ASP A 328 13.24 1.74 -21.93
N ILE A 329 13.40 0.99 -20.85
CA ILE A 329 14.55 1.12 -19.96
C ILE A 329 15.81 0.60 -20.70
N PRO A 330 16.93 1.36 -20.74
CA PRO A 330 18.17 0.92 -21.38
C PRO A 330 18.72 -0.37 -20.78
N HIS A 331 19.24 -1.25 -21.62
CA HIS A 331 19.74 -2.55 -21.23
C HIS A 331 21.18 -2.79 -21.74
N ASN A 332 21.87 -3.79 -21.21
CA ASN A 332 23.19 -4.16 -21.71
C ASN A 332 23.12 -4.75 -23.13
N GLU A 333 24.22 -4.67 -23.86
CA GLU A 333 24.34 -5.17 -25.23
C GLU A 333 23.90 -6.65 -25.34
N GLY A 334 23.06 -6.93 -26.33
CA GLY A 334 22.56 -8.29 -26.58
C GLY A 334 21.55 -8.84 -25.52
N LYS A 335 21.13 -7.98 -24.63
CA LYS A 335 20.05 -8.28 -23.66
C LYS A 335 18.73 -7.63 -24.08
N THR A 336 17.72 -7.66 -23.24
CA THR A 336 16.40 -7.07 -23.49
C THR A 336 16.00 -6.13 -22.37
N SER A 337 15.33 -5.05 -22.74
CA SER A 337 14.70 -4.18 -21.76
C SER A 337 13.72 -4.95 -20.86
N SER A 338 13.66 -4.58 -19.61
CA SER A 338 12.70 -5.13 -18.65
C SER A 338 12.14 -4.01 -17.80
N SER A 339 10.83 -3.83 -17.85
CA SER A 339 10.14 -2.93 -16.94
C SER A 339 9.90 -3.61 -15.58
N VAL A 340 9.85 -2.81 -14.54
CA VAL A 340 9.48 -3.23 -13.19
C VAL A 340 8.00 -2.97 -12.97
N GLY A 341 7.24 -4.04 -12.73
CA GLY A 341 5.90 -3.97 -12.16
C GLY A 341 5.99 -3.97 -10.64
N VAL A 342 5.34 -3.03 -10.02
CA VAL A 342 5.19 -2.98 -8.56
C VAL A 342 3.72 -3.17 -8.23
N MET A 343 3.43 -4.04 -7.27
CA MET A 343 2.09 -4.25 -6.77
C MET A 343 2.11 -4.21 -5.26
N ASP A 344 1.33 -3.28 -4.72
CA ASP A 344 1.14 -3.15 -3.29
C ASP A 344 -0.14 -3.87 -2.86
N ARG A 345 -0.21 -4.19 -1.60
CA ARG A 345 -1.23 -5.10 -1.04
C ARG A 345 -1.85 -4.53 0.21
N ILE A 346 -3.03 -4.99 0.51
CA ILE A 346 -3.67 -4.82 1.81
C ILE A 346 -3.74 -6.17 2.49
N MET A 347 -3.24 -6.26 3.71
CA MET A 347 -3.22 -7.45 4.54
C MET A 347 -3.82 -7.19 5.92
N ALA A 348 -4.30 -8.22 6.57
CA ALA A 348 -4.87 -8.14 7.91
C ALA A 348 -4.09 -8.99 8.91
N PHE A 349 -3.75 -8.38 10.05
CA PHE A 349 -3.04 -9.06 11.14
C PHE A 349 -3.99 -9.74 12.11
N LYS A 350 -3.55 -10.84 12.70
CA LYS A 350 -4.25 -11.50 13.80
C LYS A 350 -4.19 -10.64 15.06
N ASP A 351 -5.28 -10.64 15.80
CA ASP A 351 -5.30 -10.11 17.16
C ASP A 351 -5.89 -11.16 18.11
N ASP A 352 -5.03 -12.01 18.66
CA ASP A 352 -5.44 -13.05 19.62
C ASP A 352 -6.04 -12.48 20.92
N SER A 353 -5.87 -11.19 21.17
CA SER A 353 -6.44 -10.48 22.30
C SER A 353 -7.83 -9.93 22.04
N ALA A 354 -8.28 -9.91 20.78
CA ALA A 354 -9.58 -9.37 20.39
C ALA A 354 -10.72 -10.10 21.14
N PRO A 355 -11.63 -9.37 21.78
CA PRO A 355 -12.72 -9.98 22.53
C PRO A 355 -13.75 -10.69 21.64
N ASP A 356 -13.86 -10.31 20.38
CA ASP A 356 -14.75 -10.85 19.35
C ASP A 356 -14.05 -10.78 17.98
N GLN A 357 -13.34 -11.85 17.63
CA GLN A 357 -12.60 -11.95 16.39
C GLN A 357 -13.53 -11.93 15.15
N ALA A 358 -14.72 -12.53 15.26
CA ALA A 358 -15.66 -12.57 14.15
C ALA A 358 -16.18 -11.17 13.80
N ALA A 359 -16.53 -10.38 14.81
CA ALA A 359 -16.96 -9.00 14.62
C ALA A 359 -15.82 -8.12 14.07
N ARG A 360 -14.58 -8.37 14.48
CA ARG A 360 -13.39 -7.67 13.96
C ARG A 360 -13.16 -8.03 12.50
N ASN A 361 -13.22 -9.30 12.13
CA ASN A 361 -13.08 -9.75 10.74
C ASN A 361 -14.18 -9.15 9.85
N GLU A 362 -15.42 -9.09 10.34
CA GLU A 362 -16.52 -8.41 9.65
C GLU A 362 -16.22 -6.91 9.44
N ALA A 363 -15.66 -6.23 10.45
CA ALA A 363 -15.28 -4.83 10.34
C ALA A 363 -14.18 -4.61 9.29
N ILE A 364 -13.17 -5.50 9.23
CA ILE A 364 -12.13 -5.48 8.18
C ILE A 364 -12.76 -5.72 6.79
N GLY A 365 -13.68 -6.67 6.67
CA GLY A 365 -14.42 -6.90 5.42
C GLY A 365 -15.22 -5.68 4.96
N LYS A 366 -15.84 -4.94 5.89
CA LYS A 366 -16.53 -3.67 5.59
C LYS A 366 -15.55 -2.57 5.15
N PHE A 367 -14.35 -2.51 5.78
CA PHE A 367 -13.30 -1.61 5.33
C PHE A 367 -12.91 -1.90 3.88
N LEU A 368 -12.64 -3.15 3.52
CA LEU A 368 -12.28 -3.54 2.16
C LEU A 368 -13.42 -3.24 1.17
N THR A 369 -14.65 -3.61 1.49
CA THR A 369 -15.82 -3.32 0.63
C THR A 369 -15.95 -1.83 0.36
N PHE A 370 -15.79 -1.00 1.38
CA PHE A 370 -15.87 0.46 1.23
C PHE A 370 -14.67 1.04 0.48
N PHE A 371 -13.48 0.49 0.72
CA PHE A 371 -12.26 0.93 0.05
C PHE A 371 -12.30 0.65 -1.45
N TYR A 372 -12.69 -0.58 -1.85
CA TYR A 372 -12.77 -0.99 -3.26
C TYR A 372 -14.10 -0.65 -3.93
N ASP A 373 -15.04 -0.01 -3.23
CA ASP A 373 -16.22 0.56 -3.89
C ASP A 373 -15.78 1.49 -5.03
N PRO A 374 -16.29 1.32 -6.26
CA PRO A 374 -15.80 2.09 -7.43
C PRO A 374 -15.81 3.62 -7.23
N GLU A 375 -16.78 4.17 -6.48
CA GLU A 375 -16.81 5.61 -6.19
C GLU A 375 -15.61 6.08 -5.34
N ASN A 376 -15.11 5.23 -4.48
CA ASN A 376 -13.96 5.53 -3.63
C ASN A 376 -12.65 5.11 -4.29
N TYR A 377 -12.60 3.88 -4.82
CA TYR A 377 -11.38 3.28 -5.33
C TYR A 377 -10.86 3.97 -6.60
N VAL A 378 -11.76 4.35 -7.53
CA VAL A 378 -11.37 5.14 -8.70
C VAL A 378 -10.75 6.48 -8.27
N GLY A 379 -11.31 7.13 -7.26
CA GLY A 379 -10.74 8.36 -6.69
C GLY A 379 -9.34 8.15 -6.09
N TRP A 380 -9.14 7.03 -5.40
CA TRP A 380 -7.85 6.65 -4.83
C TRP A 380 -6.78 6.42 -5.91
N VAL A 381 -7.07 5.52 -6.85
CA VAL A 381 -6.13 5.11 -7.92
C VAL A 381 -5.81 6.28 -8.86
N SER A 382 -6.83 7.09 -9.25
CA SER A 382 -6.64 8.23 -10.15
C SER A 382 -5.86 9.39 -9.53
N MET A 383 -5.83 9.48 -8.19
CA MET A 383 -5.20 10.62 -7.52
C MET A 383 -3.70 10.73 -7.83
N GLU A 384 -3.05 9.58 -8.01
CA GLU A 384 -1.61 9.48 -8.30
C GLU A 384 -1.36 8.67 -9.59
N ASP A 385 -2.40 8.47 -10.45
CA ASP A 385 -2.38 7.70 -11.71
C ASP A 385 -1.84 6.26 -11.55
N PHE A 386 -2.13 5.59 -10.44
CA PHE A 386 -1.79 4.19 -10.26
C PHE A 386 -2.69 3.28 -11.10
N LEU A 387 -2.28 2.04 -11.30
CA LEU A 387 -3.03 1.04 -12.04
C LEU A 387 -3.94 0.25 -11.08
N PRO A 388 -5.20 -0.02 -11.48
CA PRO A 388 -6.17 -0.68 -10.61
C PRO A 388 -5.85 -2.16 -10.41
N ALA A 389 -6.33 -2.70 -9.30
CA ALA A 389 -6.26 -4.13 -8.98
C ALA A 389 -7.60 -4.87 -9.15
N VAL A 390 -8.70 -4.16 -9.40
CA VAL A 390 -10.05 -4.70 -9.56
C VAL A 390 -10.65 -4.39 -10.93
N ASN A 391 -11.37 -5.38 -11.49
CA ASN A 391 -11.98 -5.27 -12.82
C ASN A 391 -13.05 -4.18 -12.88
N SER A 392 -13.83 -4.00 -11.83
CA SER A 392 -14.92 -3.02 -11.76
C SER A 392 -14.46 -1.56 -11.91
N ALA A 393 -13.19 -1.24 -11.58
CA ALA A 393 -12.64 0.10 -11.69
C ALA A 393 -12.08 0.43 -13.08
N VAL A 394 -11.72 -0.57 -13.89
CA VAL A 394 -10.98 -0.37 -15.16
C VAL A 394 -11.71 0.54 -16.13
N ALA A 395 -13.00 0.31 -16.37
CA ALA A 395 -13.76 1.07 -17.35
C ALA A 395 -13.82 2.58 -17.01
N ALA A 396 -14.06 2.90 -15.74
CA ALA A 396 -14.13 4.28 -15.27
C ALA A 396 -12.76 4.97 -15.32
N LEU A 397 -11.69 4.26 -15.02
CA LEU A 397 -10.32 4.78 -15.08
C LEU A 397 -9.90 5.06 -16.53
N VAL A 398 -10.16 4.14 -17.46
CA VAL A 398 -9.84 4.31 -18.89
C VAL A 398 -10.69 5.45 -19.52
N GLU A 399 -11.95 5.60 -19.10
CA GLU A 399 -12.78 6.73 -19.53
C GLU A 399 -12.21 8.06 -19.04
N ALA A 400 -11.77 8.14 -17.79
CA ALA A 400 -11.17 9.34 -17.20
C ALA A 400 -9.79 9.66 -17.79
N ASN A 401 -8.96 8.64 -18.06
CA ASN A 401 -7.62 8.79 -18.61
C ASN A 401 -7.28 7.60 -19.53
N PRO A 402 -7.41 7.76 -20.87
CA PRO A 402 -7.13 6.70 -21.84
C PRO A 402 -5.71 6.12 -21.77
N SER A 403 -4.74 6.82 -21.18
CA SER A 403 -3.37 6.32 -21.02
C SER A 403 -3.31 5.08 -20.14
N PHE A 404 -4.27 4.87 -19.24
CA PHE A 404 -4.36 3.66 -18.41
C PHE A 404 -4.37 2.37 -19.25
N GLU A 405 -5.05 2.37 -20.41
CA GLU A 405 -5.07 1.17 -21.28
C GLU A 405 -3.64 0.78 -21.77
N ALA A 406 -2.83 1.78 -22.11
CA ALA A 406 -1.45 1.54 -22.54
C ALA A 406 -0.59 1.02 -21.38
N TRP A 407 -0.72 1.62 -20.19
CA TRP A 407 0.03 1.20 -19.01
C TRP A 407 -0.37 -0.19 -18.50
N LEU A 408 -1.64 -0.58 -18.61
CA LEU A 408 -2.06 -1.96 -18.30
C LEU A 408 -1.38 -2.98 -19.22
N LYS A 409 -1.14 -2.63 -20.50
CA LYS A 409 -0.37 -3.48 -21.42
C LYS A 409 1.12 -3.54 -21.05
N VAL A 410 1.70 -2.42 -20.62
CA VAL A 410 3.08 -2.41 -20.11
C VAL A 410 3.20 -3.28 -18.87
N LEU A 411 2.25 -3.18 -17.94
CA LEU A 411 2.24 -3.96 -16.71
C LEU A 411 2.18 -5.47 -16.96
N ASP A 412 1.45 -5.91 -17.99
CA ASP A 412 1.37 -7.34 -18.38
C ASP A 412 2.74 -7.90 -18.82
N GLY A 413 3.64 -7.05 -19.33
CA GLY A 413 5.01 -7.40 -19.73
C GLY A 413 6.06 -7.18 -18.64
N CYS A 414 5.71 -6.67 -17.47
CA CYS A 414 6.66 -6.37 -16.40
C CYS A 414 7.16 -7.61 -15.68
N LYS A 415 8.38 -7.50 -15.14
CA LYS A 415 8.87 -8.39 -14.08
C LYS A 415 8.47 -7.82 -12.71
N PHE A 416 8.10 -8.70 -11.80
CA PHE A 416 7.73 -8.34 -10.43
C PHE A 416 8.76 -8.82 -9.43
N TYR A 417 8.83 -8.14 -8.28
CA TYR A 417 9.65 -8.58 -7.17
C TYR A 417 9.14 -9.92 -6.61
N PRO A 418 10.03 -10.79 -6.09
CA PRO A 418 9.64 -12.08 -5.52
C PRO A 418 9.06 -11.93 -4.10
N THR A 419 8.03 -11.11 -3.94
CA THR A 419 7.46 -10.70 -2.65
C THR A 419 6.76 -11.83 -1.87
N ALA A 420 6.48 -12.96 -2.53
CA ALA A 420 5.97 -14.16 -1.87
C ALA A 420 7.07 -15.02 -1.22
N LYS A 421 8.35 -14.65 -1.40
CA LYS A 421 9.46 -15.33 -0.75
C LYS A 421 9.73 -14.75 0.62
N THR A 422 9.98 -15.64 1.57
CA THR A 422 10.61 -15.27 2.84
C THR A 422 11.94 -14.58 2.54
N GLU A 423 12.43 -13.75 3.41
CA GLU A 423 13.65 -12.96 3.27
C GLU A 423 13.57 -11.85 2.19
N TRP A 424 12.40 -11.62 1.53
CA TRP A 424 12.30 -10.52 0.55
C TRP A 424 12.62 -9.16 1.17
N ILE A 425 12.17 -8.90 2.39
CA ILE A 425 12.47 -7.63 3.10
C ILE A 425 13.98 -7.48 3.30
N ASP A 426 14.68 -8.57 3.67
CA ASP A 426 16.13 -8.60 3.81
C ASP A 426 16.84 -8.36 2.49
N VAL A 427 16.35 -8.93 1.39
CA VAL A 427 16.89 -8.72 0.03
C VAL A 427 16.67 -7.28 -0.43
N LYS A 428 15.46 -6.76 -0.25
CA LYS A 428 15.10 -5.38 -0.62
C LYS A 428 16.04 -4.37 0.05
N GLN A 429 16.16 -4.46 1.37
CA GLN A 429 17.02 -3.55 2.14
C GLN A 429 18.51 -3.80 1.88
N GLY A 430 18.88 -5.07 1.68
CA GLY A 430 20.24 -5.48 1.37
C GLY A 430 20.72 -4.97 0.03
N ALA A 431 19.91 -5.00 -1.01
CA ALA A 431 20.24 -4.45 -2.33
C ALA A 431 20.56 -2.94 -2.25
N ALA A 432 19.71 -2.16 -1.62
CA ALA A 432 19.97 -0.73 -1.39
C ALA A 432 21.27 -0.50 -0.59
N ALA A 433 21.53 -1.31 0.45
CA ALA A 433 22.74 -1.19 1.25
C ALA A 433 24.02 -1.53 0.45
N VAL A 434 23.95 -2.53 -0.44
CA VAL A 434 25.05 -2.88 -1.36
C VAL A 434 25.37 -1.71 -2.29
N GLU A 435 24.35 -1.13 -2.93
CA GLU A 435 24.53 0.02 -3.82
C GLU A 435 25.12 1.23 -3.09
N GLN A 436 24.58 1.59 -1.93
CA GLN A 436 25.10 2.69 -1.10
C GLN A 436 26.57 2.47 -0.67
N SER A 437 26.92 1.23 -0.30
CA SER A 437 28.30 0.89 0.06
C SER A 437 29.24 0.96 -1.14
N ALA A 438 28.77 0.52 -2.31
CA ALA A 438 29.54 0.56 -3.55
C ALA A 438 29.82 1.99 -4.04
N LEU A 439 28.90 2.95 -3.81
CA LEU A 439 29.13 4.38 -4.08
C LEU A 439 30.34 4.94 -3.32
N THR A 440 30.63 4.38 -2.15
CA THR A 440 31.74 4.80 -1.28
C THR A 440 33.00 3.92 -1.41
N GLY A 441 33.01 3.00 -2.39
CA GLY A 441 34.17 2.18 -2.74
C GLY A 441 34.12 0.76 -2.16
N GLY A 442 32.97 0.30 -1.69
CA GLY A 442 32.75 -1.10 -1.32
C GLY A 442 32.92 -2.04 -2.52
N ASP A 443 33.46 -3.24 -2.27
CA ASP A 443 33.59 -4.29 -3.28
C ASP A 443 32.22 -4.93 -3.54
N VAL A 444 31.68 -4.70 -4.74
CA VAL A 444 30.32 -5.11 -5.12
C VAL A 444 30.15 -6.63 -5.02
N LYS A 445 31.13 -7.42 -5.49
CA LYS A 445 31.06 -8.88 -5.45
C LYS A 445 31.01 -9.39 -4.01
N MET A 446 31.87 -8.86 -3.16
CA MET A 446 31.90 -9.24 -1.75
C MET A 446 30.59 -8.89 -1.05
N LEU A 447 30.06 -7.69 -1.27
CA LEU A 447 28.81 -7.23 -0.66
C LEU A 447 27.59 -8.07 -1.10
N LEU A 448 27.52 -8.43 -2.38
CA LEU A 448 26.48 -9.29 -2.91
C LEU A 448 26.63 -10.75 -2.43
N ASP A 449 27.86 -11.27 -2.27
CA ASP A 449 28.11 -12.59 -1.67
C ASP A 449 27.65 -12.64 -0.20
N GLU A 450 27.88 -11.58 0.58
CA GLU A 450 27.39 -11.46 1.97
C GLU A 450 25.87 -11.44 2.01
N LEU A 451 25.21 -10.68 1.12
CA LEU A 451 23.76 -10.66 1.03
C LEU A 451 23.20 -12.05 0.63
N GLN A 452 23.79 -12.69 -0.37
CA GLN A 452 23.40 -14.04 -0.81
C GLN A 452 23.53 -15.05 0.34
N ALA A 453 24.64 -15.02 1.07
CA ALA A 453 24.87 -15.93 2.22
C ALA A 453 23.86 -15.71 3.36
N LYS A 454 23.35 -14.49 3.51
CA LYS A 454 22.31 -14.17 4.50
C LYS A 454 20.95 -14.79 4.13
N VAL A 455 20.58 -14.78 2.84
CA VAL A 455 19.22 -15.11 2.38
C VAL A 455 19.09 -16.52 1.77
N ALA A 456 20.14 -17.12 1.24
CA ALA A 456 20.16 -18.49 0.73
C ALA A 456 20.39 -19.51 1.88
N LYS A 457 19.42 -19.65 2.78
CA LYS A 457 19.51 -20.59 3.90
C LYS A 457 18.74 -21.88 3.64
#